data_cfabf2f08ffbf466142d496626d543db
#
_entry.id   cfabf2f08ffbf466142d496626d543db
#
_cell.length_a   1.000
_cell.length_b   1.000
_cell.length_c   1.000
_cell.angle_alpha   90.00
_cell.angle_beta   90.00
_cell.angle_gamma   90.00
#
_symmetry.space_group_name_H-M   'P 1'
#
loop_
_entity.id
_entity.type
_entity.pdbx_description
1 polymer ?
#
loop_
_entity_poly.entity_id
_entity_poly.type
_entity_poly.pdbx_seq_one_letter_code
_entity_poly.pdbx_strand_id
1 'polypeptide(L)'
;GLDVSVGFEIDTTAYAGKNAAKEGVNYRLKNTSNTLSFTADGEMVAYILIEPIDNDDYNGDVCFDIKLSAPEGCNLGANYTTTVTISDDDHPLAAAGILGKYNASGANPFEGGMQNWTCEVVKDADYVDRVWFTQIVPAANGATYKSVMGTVSADFRSITINAGQDLGT
;
A
#
# COMPACT_ATOMS: atom_id res chain seq x y z
N GLY A 1 40.08 -3.83 -4.70
CA GLY A 1 38.97 -4.24 -3.83
C GLY A 1 38.91 -5.76 -3.73
N LEU A 2 38.01 -6.28 -2.92
CA LEU A 2 37.69 -7.70 -2.88
C LEU A 2 36.31 -7.90 -3.50
N ASP A 3 36.12 -9.02 -4.20
CA ASP A 3 34.80 -9.44 -4.61
C ASP A 3 33.99 -9.82 -3.39
N VAL A 4 32.71 -9.42 -3.36
CA VAL A 4 31.80 -9.72 -2.27
C VAL A 4 30.49 -10.28 -2.82
N SER A 5 29.80 -11.08 -2.03
CA SER A 5 28.48 -11.57 -2.36
C SER A 5 27.54 -11.57 -1.16
N VAL A 6 26.23 -11.53 -1.44
CA VAL A 6 25.18 -11.64 -0.44
C VAL A 6 24.02 -12.44 -1.01
N GLY A 7 23.56 -13.42 -0.28
CA GLY A 7 22.32 -14.14 -0.58
C GLY A 7 21.09 -13.32 -0.24
N PHE A 8 19.96 -13.69 -0.82
CA PHE A 8 18.65 -13.20 -0.39
C PHE A 8 17.62 -14.31 -0.42
N GLU A 9 16.60 -14.18 0.40
CA GLU A 9 15.46 -15.08 0.43
C GLU A 9 14.15 -14.29 0.47
N ILE A 10 13.10 -14.89 -0.05
CA ILE A 10 11.72 -14.40 0.06
C ILE A 10 11.07 -15.11 1.25
N ASP A 11 10.61 -14.34 2.23
CA ASP A 11 9.96 -14.86 3.43
C ASP A 11 8.52 -14.36 3.53
N THR A 12 7.59 -15.29 3.58
CA THR A 12 6.15 -15.03 3.70
C THR A 12 5.58 -15.46 5.05
N THR A 13 6.42 -15.92 5.98
CA THR A 13 5.96 -16.53 7.25
C THR A 13 5.16 -15.57 8.12
N ALA A 14 5.52 -14.29 8.14
CA ALA A 14 4.77 -13.26 8.87
C ALA A 14 3.35 -13.03 8.35
N TYR A 15 3.09 -13.42 7.10
CA TYR A 15 1.83 -13.18 6.38
C TYR A 15 1.02 -14.47 6.18
N ALA A 16 1.49 -15.60 6.68
CA ALA A 16 0.86 -16.91 6.49
C ALA A 16 -0.59 -16.91 7.03
N GLY A 17 -1.50 -17.45 6.21
CA GLY A 17 -2.93 -17.54 6.53
C GLY A 17 -3.69 -16.19 6.39
N LYS A 18 -3.05 -15.15 5.86
CA LYS A 18 -3.66 -13.84 5.61
C LYS A 18 -3.42 -13.44 4.16
N ASN A 19 -2.42 -12.57 3.96
CA ASN A 19 -2.09 -11.91 2.71
C ASN A 19 -0.66 -12.24 2.25
N ALA A 20 -0.20 -13.47 2.43
CA ALA A 20 1.09 -13.92 1.95
C ALA A 20 1.13 -13.99 0.42
N ALA A 21 2.06 -13.27 -0.21
CA ALA A 21 2.27 -13.36 -1.64
C ALA A 21 2.86 -14.72 -2.03
N LYS A 22 2.47 -15.24 -3.20
CA LYS A 22 2.90 -16.54 -3.71
C LYS A 22 3.56 -16.38 -5.07
N GLU A 23 4.80 -16.87 -5.19
CA GLU A 23 5.51 -16.90 -6.45
C GLU A 23 4.78 -17.76 -7.49
N GLY A 24 4.74 -17.27 -8.74
CA GLY A 24 4.00 -17.87 -9.84
C GLY A 24 2.50 -17.60 -9.83
N VAL A 25 1.97 -16.94 -8.79
CA VAL A 25 0.58 -16.50 -8.68
C VAL A 25 0.49 -14.99 -8.60
N ASN A 26 1.17 -14.36 -7.65
CA ASN A 26 1.13 -12.92 -7.44
C ASN A 26 2.35 -12.20 -8.02
N TYR A 27 3.48 -12.89 -8.16
CA TYR A 27 4.70 -12.32 -8.72
C TYR A 27 5.61 -13.39 -9.34
N ARG A 28 6.60 -12.93 -10.09
CA ARG A 28 7.74 -13.72 -10.56
C ARG A 28 9.04 -13.06 -10.11
N LEU A 29 9.93 -13.85 -9.53
CA LEU A 29 11.31 -13.44 -9.32
C LEU A 29 12.07 -13.54 -10.66
N LYS A 30 12.65 -12.44 -11.13
CA LYS A 30 13.38 -12.37 -12.41
C LYS A 30 14.85 -12.64 -12.27
N ASN A 31 15.39 -12.66 -11.07
CA ASN A 31 16.77 -13.02 -10.81
C ASN A 31 17.00 -14.51 -11.12
N THR A 32 18.08 -14.81 -11.79
CA THR A 32 18.48 -16.20 -12.13
C THR A 32 19.18 -16.91 -10.98
N SER A 33 19.56 -16.17 -9.92
CA SER A 33 20.20 -16.66 -8.71
C SER A 33 19.69 -15.84 -7.52
N ASN A 34 19.63 -16.47 -6.36
CA ASN A 34 19.36 -15.80 -5.10
C ASN A 34 20.62 -15.23 -4.43
N THR A 35 21.66 -14.98 -5.23
CA THR A 35 22.91 -14.36 -4.78
C THR A 35 23.20 -13.12 -5.61
N LEU A 36 23.45 -12.02 -4.94
CA LEU A 36 23.94 -10.77 -5.51
C LEU A 36 25.44 -10.72 -5.38
N SER A 37 26.15 -10.49 -6.46
CA SER A 37 27.63 -10.46 -6.52
C SER A 37 28.11 -9.07 -6.92
N PHE A 38 29.15 -8.60 -6.27
CA PHE A 38 29.81 -7.33 -6.52
C PHE A 38 31.28 -7.59 -6.75
N THR A 39 31.80 -7.16 -7.88
CA THR A 39 33.22 -7.30 -8.21
C THR A 39 33.99 -6.06 -7.79
N ALA A 40 35.28 -6.23 -7.50
CA ALA A 40 36.17 -5.16 -6.98
C ALA A 40 36.15 -3.87 -7.83
N ASP A 41 36.02 -4.00 -9.15
CA ASP A 41 36.02 -2.90 -10.11
C ASP A 41 34.65 -2.71 -10.80
N GLY A 42 33.61 -3.39 -10.30
CA GLY A 42 32.24 -3.36 -10.85
C GLY A 42 31.33 -2.35 -10.16
N GLU A 43 30.04 -2.40 -10.53
CA GLU A 43 29.01 -1.58 -9.90
C GLU A 43 28.82 -1.98 -8.44
N MET A 44 28.62 -0.97 -7.58
CA MET A 44 28.34 -1.13 -6.13
C MET A 44 26.84 -1.27 -5.86
N VAL A 45 26.03 -1.53 -6.89
CA VAL A 45 24.59 -1.69 -6.81
C VAL A 45 24.18 -2.98 -7.51
N ALA A 46 23.29 -3.72 -6.86
CA ALA A 46 22.64 -4.89 -7.47
C ALA A 46 21.13 -4.83 -7.20
N TYR A 47 20.36 -5.48 -8.04
CA TYR A 47 18.91 -5.41 -8.02
C TYR A 47 18.28 -6.77 -7.77
N ILE A 48 17.26 -6.81 -6.94
CA ILE A 48 16.32 -7.91 -6.85
C ILE A 48 15.09 -7.48 -7.65
N LEU A 49 14.81 -8.22 -8.75
CA LEU A 49 13.79 -7.86 -9.71
C LEU A 49 12.53 -8.70 -9.49
N ILE A 50 11.48 -8.03 -9.07
CA ILE A 50 10.15 -8.61 -8.84
C ILE A 50 9.22 -8.10 -9.95
N GLU A 51 8.58 -9.03 -10.66
CA GLU A 51 7.55 -8.75 -11.66
C GLU A 51 6.18 -9.14 -11.07
N PRO A 52 5.28 -8.20 -10.78
CA PRO A 52 3.92 -8.52 -10.38
C PRO A 52 3.21 -9.32 -11.48
N ILE A 53 2.31 -10.21 -11.10
CA ILE A 53 1.41 -10.91 -12.01
C ILE A 53 0.02 -10.31 -11.81
N ASP A 54 -0.47 -9.68 -12.86
CA ASP A 54 -1.78 -9.10 -12.96
C ASP A 54 -2.87 -10.18 -13.14
N ASN A 55 -4.05 -9.96 -12.61
CA ASN A 55 -5.25 -10.79 -12.78
C ASN A 55 -6.49 -9.89 -12.63
N ASP A 56 -7.65 -10.38 -13.02
CA ASP A 56 -8.92 -9.61 -12.98
C ASP A 56 -9.74 -9.88 -11.71
N ASP A 57 -9.18 -10.59 -10.73
CA ASP A 57 -9.90 -11.00 -9.51
C ASP A 57 -9.39 -10.20 -8.31
N TYR A 58 -10.28 -9.53 -7.58
CA TYR A 58 -9.95 -8.90 -6.32
C TYR A 58 -9.64 -9.94 -5.24
N ASN A 59 -8.38 -10.02 -4.84
CA ASN A 59 -7.88 -10.92 -3.81
C ASN A 59 -7.32 -10.16 -2.58
N GLY A 60 -7.20 -8.85 -2.71
CA GLY A 60 -6.58 -7.95 -1.74
C GLY A 60 -5.05 -7.91 -1.84
N ASP A 61 -4.48 -6.87 -1.25
CA ASP A 61 -3.03 -6.65 -1.25
C ASP A 61 -2.30 -7.82 -0.59
N VAL A 62 -1.18 -8.25 -1.19
CA VAL A 62 -0.36 -9.35 -0.68
C VAL A 62 1.07 -8.89 -0.40
N CYS A 63 1.71 -9.52 0.58
CA CYS A 63 3.02 -9.11 1.08
C CYS A 63 4.00 -10.27 1.19
N PHE A 64 5.29 -9.94 1.14
CA PHE A 64 6.41 -10.78 1.52
C PHE A 64 7.58 -9.92 1.99
N ASP A 65 8.48 -10.50 2.74
CA ASP A 65 9.75 -9.88 3.09
C ASP A 65 10.87 -10.40 2.20
N ILE A 66 11.79 -9.52 1.83
CA ILE A 66 13.09 -9.87 1.28
C ILE A 66 14.09 -9.76 2.40
N LYS A 67 14.82 -10.84 2.67
CA LYS A 67 15.87 -10.90 3.70
C LYS A 67 17.21 -11.17 3.04
N LEU A 68 18.18 -10.32 3.30
CA LEU A 68 19.57 -10.58 2.92
C LEU A 68 20.20 -11.56 3.91
N SER A 69 21.02 -12.47 3.40
CA SER A 69 21.63 -13.55 4.18
C SER A 69 23.01 -13.93 3.66
N ALA A 70 23.72 -14.76 4.41
CA ALA A 70 24.97 -15.39 4.02
C ALA A 70 25.96 -14.46 3.27
N PRO A 71 26.38 -13.34 3.85
CA PRO A 71 27.35 -12.44 3.20
C PRO A 71 28.73 -13.09 3.13
N GLU A 72 29.40 -12.96 1.98
CA GLU A 72 30.78 -13.38 1.78
C GLU A 72 31.66 -12.17 1.47
N GLY A 73 32.77 -12.04 2.16
CA GLY A 73 33.68 -10.91 2.01
C GLY A 73 33.17 -9.56 2.54
N CYS A 74 31.99 -9.54 3.17
CA CYS A 74 31.38 -8.35 3.74
C CYS A 74 30.53 -8.68 4.98
N ASN A 75 29.95 -7.65 5.60
CA ASN A 75 28.97 -7.79 6.68
C ASN A 75 27.63 -7.18 6.23
N LEU A 76 26.53 -7.74 6.74
CA LEU A 76 25.21 -7.13 6.57
C LEU A 76 25.10 -5.83 7.38
N GLY A 77 24.48 -4.83 6.79
CA GLY A 77 24.08 -3.61 7.50
C GLY A 77 22.87 -3.84 8.40
N ALA A 78 22.43 -2.78 9.09
CA ALA A 78 21.25 -2.84 9.97
C ALA A 78 19.94 -3.12 9.21
N ASN A 79 19.85 -2.67 7.95
CA ASN A 79 18.65 -2.80 7.10
C ASN A 79 18.86 -3.98 6.13
N TYR A 80 18.77 -5.19 6.62
CA TYR A 80 18.92 -6.40 5.81
C TYR A 80 17.59 -7.10 5.49
N THR A 81 16.48 -6.50 5.91
CA THR A 81 15.12 -6.98 5.60
C THR A 81 14.29 -5.81 5.09
N THR A 82 13.47 -6.06 4.08
CA THR A 82 12.48 -5.11 3.57
C THR A 82 11.19 -5.82 3.21
N THR A 83 10.06 -5.18 3.49
CA THR A 83 8.73 -5.67 3.09
C THR A 83 8.38 -5.15 1.71
N VAL A 84 7.88 -6.04 0.87
CA VAL A 84 7.30 -5.75 -0.44
C VAL A 84 5.79 -5.99 -0.35
N THR A 85 5.01 -5.00 -0.74
CA THR A 85 3.56 -5.10 -0.90
C THR A 85 3.23 -5.05 -2.38
N ILE A 86 2.46 -6.01 -2.86
CA ILE A 86 1.85 -6.01 -4.19
C ILE A 86 0.41 -5.60 -3.96
N SER A 87 0.06 -4.41 -4.44
CA SER A 87 -1.30 -3.87 -4.33
C SER A 87 -2.18 -4.49 -5.40
N ASP A 88 -3.35 -4.91 -4.95
CA ASP A 88 -4.43 -5.39 -5.81
C ASP A 88 -5.22 -4.18 -6.33
N ASP A 89 -5.25 -3.97 -7.63
CA ASP A 89 -5.93 -2.85 -8.28
C ASP A 89 -7.33 -3.21 -8.81
N ASP A 90 -7.75 -4.47 -8.68
CA ASP A 90 -9.08 -4.96 -9.05
C ASP A 90 -10.16 -4.69 -8.00
N HIS A 91 -9.86 -3.86 -7.02
CA HIS A 91 -10.84 -3.51 -5.99
C HIS A 91 -12.12 -2.94 -6.62
N PRO A 92 -13.31 -3.52 -6.35
CA PRO A 92 -14.56 -3.13 -7.02
C PRO A 92 -14.90 -1.65 -6.85
N LEU A 93 -14.49 -1.00 -5.76
CA LEU A 93 -14.67 0.43 -5.56
C LEU A 93 -13.73 1.28 -6.44
N ALA A 94 -12.56 0.76 -6.81
CA ALA A 94 -11.66 1.41 -7.76
C ALA A 94 -12.24 1.32 -9.17
N ALA A 95 -12.67 0.13 -9.59
CA ALA A 95 -13.34 -0.09 -10.87
C ALA A 95 -14.63 0.74 -11.02
N ALA A 96 -15.37 0.94 -9.91
CA ALA A 96 -16.54 1.83 -9.88
C ALA A 96 -16.20 3.33 -9.85
N GLY A 97 -14.93 3.72 -9.81
CA GLY A 97 -14.48 5.11 -9.76
C GLY A 97 -14.80 5.84 -8.46
N ILE A 98 -14.99 5.10 -7.35
CA ILE A 98 -15.34 5.67 -6.04
C ILE A 98 -14.08 6.13 -5.29
N LEU A 99 -12.97 5.42 -5.46
CA LEU A 99 -11.72 5.75 -4.79
C LEU A 99 -11.01 6.92 -5.49
N GLY A 100 -10.33 7.76 -4.72
CA GLY A 100 -9.53 8.84 -5.27
C GLY A 100 -9.76 10.20 -4.59
N LYS A 101 -9.23 11.24 -5.23
CA LYS A 101 -9.28 12.62 -4.73
C LYS A 101 -10.42 13.39 -5.39
N TYR A 102 -11.21 14.05 -4.57
CA TYR A 102 -12.36 14.84 -4.98
C TYR A 102 -12.22 16.29 -4.53
N ASN A 103 -12.58 17.21 -5.42
CA ASN A 103 -12.76 18.60 -5.06
C ASN A 103 -14.12 18.77 -4.38
N ALA A 104 -14.12 19.13 -3.13
CA ALA A 104 -15.30 19.37 -2.34
C ALA A 104 -15.52 20.88 -2.16
N SER A 105 -16.79 21.30 -2.07
CA SER A 105 -17.15 22.65 -1.73
C SER A 105 -18.36 22.66 -0.79
N GLY A 106 -18.38 23.58 0.14
CA GLY A 106 -19.49 23.70 1.09
C GLY A 106 -19.29 24.80 2.11
N ALA A 107 -20.29 24.99 2.95
CA ALA A 107 -20.18 25.92 4.08
C ALA A 107 -19.23 25.35 5.12
N ASN A 108 -18.29 26.17 5.57
CA ASN A 108 -17.44 25.79 6.71
C ASN A 108 -18.27 25.88 8.01
N PRO A 109 -18.50 24.77 8.69
CA PRO A 109 -19.32 24.78 9.91
C PRO A 109 -18.66 25.49 11.10
N PHE A 110 -17.35 25.76 11.04
CA PHE A 110 -16.59 26.36 12.14
C PHE A 110 -16.29 27.84 11.91
N GLU A 111 -16.01 28.26 10.69
CA GLU A 111 -15.60 29.63 10.37
C GLU A 111 -16.65 30.39 9.56
N GLY A 112 -17.66 29.70 9.05
CA GLY A 112 -18.68 30.24 8.15
C GLY A 112 -18.15 30.45 6.74
N GLY A 113 -19.07 30.80 5.83
CA GLY A 113 -18.73 31.01 4.43
C GLY A 113 -18.54 29.72 3.61
N MET A 114 -18.45 29.89 2.28
CA MET A 114 -18.19 28.79 1.35
C MET A 114 -16.69 28.59 1.21
N GLN A 115 -16.26 27.35 1.31
CA GLN A 115 -14.86 26.96 1.12
C GLN A 115 -14.75 25.81 0.12
N ASN A 116 -13.59 25.68 -0.51
CA ASN A 116 -13.22 24.55 -1.35
C ASN A 116 -12.05 23.81 -0.70
N TRP A 117 -12.12 22.48 -0.72
CA TRP A 117 -11.04 21.63 -0.21
C TRP A 117 -10.92 20.34 -1.01
N THR A 118 -9.89 19.57 -0.75
CA THR A 118 -9.73 18.24 -1.33
C THR A 118 -10.11 17.20 -0.29
N CYS A 119 -11.02 16.29 -0.64
CA CYS A 119 -11.35 15.09 0.11
C CYS A 119 -10.80 13.89 -0.64
N GLU A 120 -10.13 12.98 0.04
CA GLU A 120 -9.69 11.72 -0.55
C GLU A 120 -10.55 10.58 0.01
N VAL A 121 -11.01 9.71 -0.88
CA VAL A 121 -11.77 8.50 -0.57
C VAL A 121 -10.83 7.31 -0.76
N VAL A 122 -10.53 6.60 0.32
CA VAL A 122 -9.67 5.43 0.31
C VAL A 122 -10.43 4.18 0.71
N LYS A 123 -9.99 3.01 0.21
CA LYS A 123 -10.59 1.72 0.58
C LYS A 123 -10.35 1.40 2.06
N ASP A 124 -11.26 0.65 2.66
CA ASP A 124 -11.04 0.03 3.97
C ASP A 124 -10.10 -1.17 3.81
N ALA A 125 -9.30 -1.47 4.86
CA ALA A 125 -8.34 -2.56 4.83
C ALA A 125 -8.99 -3.95 4.95
N ASP A 126 -10.16 -4.01 5.62
CA ASP A 126 -10.78 -5.28 6.03
C ASP A 126 -12.13 -5.55 5.33
N TYR A 127 -12.77 -4.49 4.80
CA TYR A 127 -14.13 -4.57 4.25
C TYR A 127 -14.21 -3.97 2.85
N VAL A 128 -14.62 -4.78 1.89
CA VAL A 128 -14.70 -4.42 0.48
C VAL A 128 -15.74 -3.35 0.14
N ASP A 129 -16.75 -3.19 1.00
CA ASP A 129 -17.85 -2.24 0.85
C ASP A 129 -17.68 -0.96 1.68
N ARG A 130 -16.52 -0.76 2.29
CA ARG A 130 -16.24 0.41 3.14
C ARG A 130 -15.19 1.32 2.55
N VAL A 131 -15.39 2.60 2.81
CA VAL A 131 -14.45 3.67 2.44
C VAL A 131 -14.19 4.59 3.61
N TRP A 132 -13.04 5.24 3.59
CA TRP A 132 -12.67 6.29 4.51
C TRP A 132 -12.51 7.61 3.77
N PHE A 133 -13.17 8.65 4.27
CA PHE A 133 -13.01 10.02 3.81
C PHE A 133 -11.97 10.71 4.67
N THR A 134 -10.84 11.10 4.09
CA THR A 134 -9.71 11.66 4.86
C THR A 134 -9.94 13.10 5.32
N GLN A 135 -10.76 13.85 4.64
CA GLN A 135 -11.09 15.23 5.00
C GLN A 135 -12.50 15.58 4.50
N ILE A 136 -13.49 15.11 5.23
CA ILE A 136 -14.90 15.28 4.82
C ILE A 136 -15.41 16.72 5.01
N VAL A 137 -14.76 17.50 5.87
CA VAL A 137 -15.05 18.91 6.11
C VAL A 137 -13.81 19.77 5.88
N PRO A 138 -13.96 21.06 5.54
CA PRO A 138 -12.81 21.96 5.39
C PRO A 138 -12.08 22.10 6.71
N ALA A 139 -10.75 22.15 6.66
CA ALA A 139 -9.92 22.36 7.84
C ALA A 139 -10.13 23.78 8.40
N ALA A 140 -10.46 23.87 9.69
CA ALA A 140 -10.46 25.14 10.40
C ALA A 140 -9.07 25.39 11.01
N ASN A 141 -8.49 26.56 10.75
CA ASN A 141 -7.19 27.00 11.32
C ASN A 141 -6.06 25.94 11.21
N GLY A 142 -6.03 25.17 10.12
CA GLY A 142 -5.02 24.12 9.90
C GLY A 142 -5.23 22.84 10.72
N ALA A 143 -6.40 22.65 11.31
CA ALA A 143 -6.75 21.43 12.04
C ALA A 143 -6.78 20.21 11.10
N THR A 144 -6.31 19.07 11.57
CA THR A 144 -6.45 17.78 10.89
C THR A 144 -7.57 17.00 11.58
N TYR A 145 -8.54 16.58 10.78
CA TYR A 145 -9.64 15.76 11.28
C TYR A 145 -9.38 14.28 11.09
N LYS A 146 -10.00 13.45 11.92
CA LYS A 146 -10.01 11.99 11.72
C LYS A 146 -10.80 11.65 10.47
N SER A 147 -10.40 10.59 9.81
CA SER A 147 -11.17 10.05 8.69
C SER A 147 -12.53 9.55 9.12
N VAL A 148 -13.51 9.71 8.25
CA VAL A 148 -14.90 9.29 8.45
C VAL A 148 -15.19 8.08 7.59
N MET A 149 -15.79 7.06 8.20
CA MET A 149 -16.16 5.83 7.52
C MET A 149 -17.51 5.94 6.82
N GLY A 150 -17.57 5.47 5.59
CA GLY A 150 -18.81 5.29 4.84
C GLY A 150 -18.96 3.85 4.34
N THR A 151 -20.20 3.38 4.25
CA THR A 151 -20.54 2.09 3.64
C THR A 151 -21.14 2.32 2.26
N VAL A 152 -20.59 1.66 1.25
CA VAL A 152 -21.02 1.76 -0.15
C VAL A 152 -22.13 0.75 -0.40
N SER A 153 -23.18 1.17 -1.12
CA SER A 153 -24.26 0.27 -1.52
C SER A 153 -23.77 -0.76 -2.55
N ALA A 154 -24.43 -1.93 -2.59
CA ALA A 154 -24.07 -3.02 -3.51
C ALA A 154 -24.15 -2.63 -5.01
N ASP A 155 -24.91 -1.61 -5.36
CA ASP A 155 -25.01 -1.07 -6.71
C ASP A 155 -24.03 0.08 -7.01
N PHE A 156 -23.13 0.38 -6.05
CA PHE A 156 -22.13 1.45 -6.10
C PHE A 156 -22.69 2.86 -6.33
N ARG A 157 -23.98 3.11 -6.04
CA ARG A 157 -24.65 4.39 -6.32
C ARG A 157 -24.80 5.30 -5.12
N SER A 158 -24.59 4.78 -3.91
CA SER A 158 -24.68 5.56 -2.68
C SER A 158 -23.65 5.16 -1.66
N ILE A 159 -23.28 6.12 -0.83
CA ILE A 159 -22.43 5.91 0.33
C ILE A 159 -23.18 6.41 1.54
N THR A 160 -23.38 5.55 2.53
CA THR A 160 -24.01 5.90 3.80
C THR A 160 -22.95 6.20 4.83
N ILE A 161 -22.98 7.39 5.40
CA ILE A 161 -22.15 7.81 6.52
C ILE A 161 -23.04 7.85 7.76
N ASN A 162 -22.74 6.98 8.73
CA ASN A 162 -23.48 6.96 9.99
C ASN A 162 -23.16 8.19 10.83
N ALA A 163 -24.18 8.76 11.47
CA ALA A 163 -24.03 9.86 12.40
C ALA A 163 -23.22 9.43 13.66
N GLY A 164 -22.63 10.41 14.34
CA GLY A 164 -21.93 10.20 15.62
C GLY A 164 -20.48 9.72 15.47
N GLN A 165 -19.89 9.77 14.29
CA GLN A 165 -18.46 9.51 14.13
C GLN A 165 -17.64 10.68 14.68
N ASP A 166 -16.58 10.36 15.41
CA ASP A 166 -15.66 11.34 16.01
C ASP A 166 -14.71 11.89 14.94
N LEU A 167 -14.83 13.18 14.66
CA LEU A 167 -13.94 13.88 13.74
C LEU A 167 -12.58 14.23 14.35
N GLY A 168 -12.42 14.07 15.65
CA GLY A 168 -11.26 14.58 16.38
C GLY A 168 -11.30 16.11 16.52
N THR A 169 -10.72 16.63 17.56
CA THR A 169 -10.47 18.06 17.81
C THR A 169 -9.05 18.24 18.31
#